data_99b33a136696066dc3ccf799efda0e37
#
_entry.id   99b33a136696066dc3ccf799efda0e37
#
_cell.length_a   1.000
_cell.length_b   1.000
_cell.length_c   1.000
_cell.angle_alpha   90.00
_cell.angle_beta   90.00
_cell.angle_gamma   90.00
#
_symmetry.space_group_name_H-M   'P 1'
#
loop_
_entity.id
_entity.type
_entity.pdbx_description
1 polymer ?
#
loop_
_entity_poly.entity_id
_entity_poly.type
_entity_poly.pdbx_seq_one_letter_code
_entity_poly.pdbx_strand_id
1 'polypeptide(L)'
;MDTNKTNVARRSDWKTTPMPEQRETFVLNRSFSDQEMFALRCGNVPKAMEDKWFWFMEGSTLWAHRSWTGHCIFRVDFREDNHHLVTVNRDPEQYRSFGVEEDRESLNKLLDWWTQPPYDHYNEWLSETYDALKKAKNKL
;
A
#
# COMPACT_ATOMS: atom_id res chain seq x y z
N MET A 1 11.49 21.42 9.95
CA MET A 1 11.76 20.16 9.87
C MET A 1 10.62 19.28 9.64
N ASP A 2 10.75 18.46 8.84
CA ASP A 2 9.68 17.73 8.38
C ASP A 2 9.55 16.39 8.98
N THR A 3 9.02 16.35 10.17
CA THR A 3 8.73 15.08 10.83
C THR A 3 7.77 14.23 10.02
N ASN A 4 6.93 14.88 9.22
CA ASN A 4 5.99 14.12 8.39
C ASN A 4 6.67 13.24 7.37
N LYS A 5 7.82 13.66 6.88
CA LYS A 5 8.55 12.86 5.91
C LYS A 5 9.06 11.55 6.48
N THR A 6 9.37 11.53 7.77
CA THR A 6 9.88 10.32 8.37
C THR A 6 8.80 9.27 8.59
N ASN A 7 7.52 9.69 8.47
CA ASN A 7 6.41 8.78 8.70
C ASN A 7 5.76 8.27 7.42
N VAL A 8 6.29 8.66 6.27
CA VAL A 8 5.78 8.20 4.98
C VAL A 8 6.80 7.25 4.38
N ALA A 9 6.36 6.03 4.08
CA ALA A 9 7.23 5.02 3.51
C ALA A 9 7.63 5.40 2.08
N ARG A 10 8.87 5.16 1.73
CA ARG A 10 9.43 5.42 0.42
C ARG A 10 10.17 4.20 -0.06
N ARG A 11 10.33 4.12 -1.39
CA ARG A 11 11.05 2.99 -2.00
C ARG A 11 12.40 2.74 -1.36
N SER A 12 13.11 3.80 -0.99
CA SER A 12 14.46 3.69 -0.44
C SER A 12 14.50 3.22 1.02
N ASP A 13 13.35 3.08 1.66
CA ASP A 13 13.30 2.72 3.08
C ASP A 13 13.50 1.23 3.34
N TRP A 14 13.47 0.42 2.29
CA TRP A 14 13.62 -1.03 2.43
C TRP A 14 14.18 -1.59 1.12
N LYS A 15 14.52 -2.86 1.13
CA LYS A 15 15.01 -3.52 -0.10
C LYS A 15 13.85 -3.82 -1.03
N THR A 16 14.07 -3.64 -2.33
CA THR A 16 13.07 -3.94 -3.34
C THR A 16 13.73 -4.54 -4.57
N THR A 17 13.00 -5.43 -5.23
CA THR A 17 13.37 -5.88 -6.56
C THR A 17 12.22 -5.52 -7.50
N PRO A 18 12.50 -5.37 -8.80
CA PRO A 18 11.45 -4.94 -9.73
C PRO A 18 10.42 -6.03 -9.98
N MET A 19 9.24 -5.62 -10.42
CA MET A 19 8.21 -6.55 -10.85
C MET A 19 8.80 -7.37 -12.02
N PRO A 20 8.74 -8.71 -11.97
CA PRO A 20 9.31 -9.52 -13.03
C PRO A 20 8.53 -9.42 -14.34
N GLU A 21 9.12 -9.91 -15.42
CA GLU A 21 8.42 -9.92 -16.71
C GLU A 21 7.23 -10.86 -16.67
N GLN A 22 7.33 -11.94 -15.92
CA GLN A 22 6.23 -12.86 -15.72
C GLN A 22 5.23 -12.21 -14.77
N ARG A 23 4.19 -11.64 -15.34
CA ARG A 23 3.20 -10.86 -14.60
C ARG A 23 1.84 -10.95 -15.30
N GLU A 24 0.80 -10.63 -14.56
CA GLU A 24 -0.55 -10.63 -15.09
C GLU A 24 -1.27 -9.40 -14.56
N THR A 25 -2.29 -8.91 -15.28
CA THR A 25 -3.05 -7.76 -14.84
C THR A 25 -4.52 -8.12 -14.67
N PHE A 26 -5.16 -7.42 -13.76
CA PHE A 26 -6.61 -7.52 -13.60
C PHE A 26 -7.15 -6.20 -13.05
N VAL A 27 -8.46 -6.03 -13.13
CA VAL A 27 -9.11 -4.81 -12.66
C VAL A 27 -9.66 -5.06 -11.27
N LEU A 28 -9.39 -4.12 -10.38
CA LEU A 28 -9.94 -4.13 -9.03
C LEU A 28 -10.99 -3.03 -8.94
N ASN A 29 -12.24 -3.43 -8.79
CA ASN A 29 -13.35 -2.50 -8.65
C ASN A 29 -13.56 -2.21 -7.18
N ARG A 30 -13.13 -1.04 -6.73
CA ARG A 30 -13.20 -0.72 -5.32
C ARG A 30 -13.07 0.78 -5.13
N SER A 31 -13.89 1.35 -4.25
CA SER A 31 -13.77 2.76 -3.89
C SER A 31 -13.05 2.87 -2.56
N PHE A 32 -12.37 4.00 -2.38
CA PHE A 32 -11.63 4.28 -1.16
C PHE A 32 -12.03 5.66 -0.67
N SER A 33 -12.21 5.79 0.63
CA SER A 33 -12.43 7.09 1.24
C SER A 33 -11.12 7.87 1.26
N ASP A 34 -11.24 9.17 1.52
CA ASP A 34 -10.04 10.00 1.65
C ASP A 34 -9.15 9.52 2.79
N GLN A 35 -9.77 9.08 3.87
CA GLN A 35 -9.02 8.54 5.01
C GLN A 35 -8.28 7.27 4.66
N GLU A 36 -8.93 6.39 3.91
CA GLU A 36 -8.29 5.16 3.44
C GLU A 36 -7.12 5.46 2.51
N MET A 37 -7.31 6.37 1.57
CA MET A 37 -6.22 6.77 0.68
C MET A 37 -5.07 7.40 1.45
N PHE A 38 -5.39 8.16 2.50
CA PHE A 38 -4.34 8.72 3.34
C PHE A 38 -3.52 7.62 4.00
N ALA A 39 -4.18 6.59 4.52
CA ALA A 39 -3.48 5.45 5.11
C ALA A 39 -2.56 4.76 4.10
N LEU A 40 -3.06 4.57 2.87
CA LEU A 40 -2.23 3.97 1.82
C LEU A 40 -1.04 4.84 1.47
N ARG A 41 -1.19 6.15 1.46
CA ARG A 41 -0.08 7.05 1.17
C ARG A 41 0.99 7.04 2.24
N CYS A 42 0.61 6.74 3.47
CA CYS A 42 1.58 6.60 4.55
C CYS A 42 2.48 5.40 4.35
N GLY A 43 1.96 4.34 3.75
CA GLY A 43 2.73 3.14 3.51
C GLY A 43 3.10 2.42 4.80
N ASN A 44 4.00 1.46 4.66
CA ASN A 44 4.46 0.68 5.81
C ASN A 44 5.89 0.21 5.61
N VAL A 45 6.77 0.59 6.53
CA VAL A 45 8.13 0.05 6.58
C VAL A 45 8.13 -1.05 7.65
N PRO A 46 8.57 -2.28 7.31
CA PRO A 46 8.52 -3.37 8.27
C PRO A 46 9.29 -3.05 9.55
N LYS A 47 8.70 -3.39 10.69
CA LYS A 47 9.30 -3.11 11.99
C LYS A 47 9.70 -4.37 12.74
N ALA A 48 9.19 -5.52 12.32
CA ALA A 48 9.47 -6.79 12.96
C ALA A 48 9.38 -7.90 11.92
N MET A 49 9.86 -9.09 12.27
CA MET A 49 9.85 -10.21 11.34
C MET A 49 8.43 -10.63 10.95
N GLU A 50 7.46 -10.38 11.84
CA GLU A 50 6.06 -10.72 11.56
C GLU A 50 5.44 -9.78 10.55
N ASP A 51 6.04 -8.61 10.34
CA ASP A 51 5.52 -7.63 9.41
C ASP A 51 6.01 -8.00 8.01
N LYS A 52 5.16 -8.65 7.26
CA LYS A 52 5.55 -9.34 6.03
C LYS A 52 5.52 -8.48 4.78
N TRP A 53 5.05 -7.25 4.90
CA TRP A 53 4.87 -6.39 3.74
C TRP A 53 5.53 -5.04 3.91
N PHE A 54 6.24 -4.64 2.87
CA PHE A 54 6.73 -3.27 2.69
C PHE A 54 5.93 -2.68 1.54
N TRP A 55 5.20 -1.63 1.80
CA TRP A 55 4.42 -1.00 0.74
C TRP A 55 4.48 0.51 0.86
N PHE A 56 4.39 1.16 -0.29
CA PHE A 56 4.51 2.60 -0.39
C PHE A 56 3.80 3.09 -1.65
N MET A 57 3.52 4.39 -1.70
CA MET A 57 2.88 5.00 -2.87
C MET A 57 3.86 5.92 -3.57
N GLU A 58 3.82 5.88 -4.90
CA GLU A 58 4.53 6.84 -5.75
C GLU A 58 3.49 7.39 -6.72
N GLY A 59 3.14 8.68 -6.55
CA GLY A 59 2.03 9.24 -7.30
C GLY A 59 0.75 8.51 -6.97
N SER A 60 0.10 7.97 -7.98
CA SER A 60 -1.15 7.21 -7.78
C SER A 60 -0.93 5.70 -7.87
N THR A 61 0.31 5.25 -7.70
CA THR A 61 0.63 3.83 -7.78
C THR A 61 1.08 3.31 -6.44
N LEU A 62 0.48 2.21 -6.01
CA LEU A 62 0.86 1.49 -4.80
C LEU A 62 1.77 0.33 -5.20
N TRP A 63 2.88 0.20 -4.49
CA TRP A 63 3.85 -0.88 -4.70
C TRP A 63 3.90 -1.73 -3.44
N ALA A 64 3.61 -3.01 -3.55
CA ALA A 64 3.60 -3.92 -2.41
C ALA A 64 4.66 -5.00 -2.59
N HIS A 65 5.62 -4.98 -1.67
CA HIS A 65 6.77 -5.90 -1.70
C HIS A 65 6.77 -6.79 -0.47
N ARG A 66 7.27 -8.01 -0.63
CA ARG A 66 7.49 -8.87 0.53
C ARG A 66 8.69 -8.32 1.32
N SER A 67 8.53 -8.24 2.63
CA SER A 67 9.58 -7.64 3.46
C SER A 67 10.87 -8.47 3.48
N TRP A 68 10.74 -9.78 3.48
CA TRP A 68 11.92 -10.65 3.61
C TRP A 68 12.75 -10.73 2.35
N THR A 69 12.12 -10.70 1.20
CA THR A 69 12.83 -10.87 -0.07
C THR A 69 12.95 -9.60 -0.89
N GLY A 70 12.05 -8.65 -0.66
CA GLY A 70 11.98 -7.46 -1.49
C GLY A 70 11.22 -7.66 -2.80
N HIS A 71 10.71 -8.86 -3.04
CA HIS A 71 10.00 -9.13 -4.30
C HIS A 71 8.72 -8.32 -4.40
N CYS A 72 8.51 -7.68 -5.55
CA CYS A 72 7.29 -6.94 -5.82
C CYS A 72 6.19 -7.92 -6.17
N ILE A 73 5.15 -7.96 -5.37
CA ILE A 73 4.04 -8.90 -5.58
C ILE A 73 2.87 -8.23 -6.27
N PHE A 74 2.49 -7.03 -5.80
CA PHE A 74 1.39 -6.29 -6.38
C PHE A 74 1.79 -4.86 -6.71
N ARG A 75 1.29 -4.39 -7.83
CA ARG A 75 1.34 -2.98 -8.19
C ARG A 75 -0.10 -2.56 -8.46
N VAL A 76 -0.58 -1.51 -7.81
CA VAL A 76 -1.94 -1.03 -8.02
C VAL A 76 -1.89 0.39 -8.56
N ASP A 77 -2.37 0.57 -9.78
CA ASP A 77 -2.49 1.89 -10.39
C ASP A 77 -3.91 2.38 -10.10
N PHE A 78 -4.03 3.33 -9.18
CA PHE A 78 -5.34 3.83 -8.77
C PHE A 78 -5.91 4.78 -9.82
N ARG A 79 -7.21 4.66 -10.06
CA ARG A 79 -7.92 5.48 -11.04
C ARG A 79 -9.13 6.12 -10.40
N GLU A 80 -9.51 7.28 -10.91
CA GLU A 80 -10.63 8.02 -10.35
C GLU A 80 -11.98 7.34 -10.56
N ASP A 81 -12.08 6.48 -11.58
CA ASP A 81 -13.32 5.76 -11.84
C ASP A 81 -13.50 4.51 -10.99
N ASN A 82 -12.59 4.27 -10.04
CA ASN A 82 -12.61 3.12 -9.14
C ASN A 82 -12.40 1.77 -9.84
N HIS A 83 -11.93 1.79 -11.10
CA HIS A 83 -11.54 0.57 -11.81
C HIS A 83 -10.02 0.55 -11.87
N HIS A 84 -9.41 0.13 -10.78
CA HIS A 84 -7.95 0.21 -10.63
C HIS A 84 -7.27 -0.94 -11.37
N LEU A 85 -6.12 -0.65 -11.95
CA LEU A 85 -5.37 -1.69 -12.65
C LEU A 85 -4.35 -2.31 -11.69
N VAL A 86 -4.47 -3.62 -11.50
CA VAL A 86 -3.52 -4.34 -10.65
C VAL A 86 -2.60 -5.17 -11.54
N THR A 87 -1.31 -5.12 -11.25
CA THR A 87 -0.32 -5.99 -11.86
C THR A 87 0.18 -6.92 -10.76
N VAL A 88 0.15 -8.22 -11.01
CA VAL A 88 0.56 -9.21 -10.02
C VAL A 88 1.71 -10.05 -10.56
N ASN A 89 2.63 -10.36 -9.67
CA ASN A 89 3.82 -11.17 -9.96
C ASN A 89 3.41 -12.61 -10.30
N ARG A 90 3.95 -13.13 -11.40
CA ARG A 90 3.68 -14.51 -11.84
C ARG A 90 4.95 -15.35 -11.92
N ASP A 91 6.06 -14.86 -11.40
CA ASP A 91 7.28 -15.65 -11.32
C ASP A 91 7.10 -16.69 -10.21
N PRO A 92 7.05 -17.98 -10.54
CA PRO A 92 6.75 -19.01 -9.52
C PRO A 92 7.83 -19.15 -8.46
N GLU A 93 9.00 -18.60 -8.68
CA GLU A 93 10.06 -18.61 -7.66
C GLU A 93 9.90 -17.47 -6.67
N GLN A 94 9.07 -16.48 -7.01
CA GLN A 94 8.85 -15.32 -6.15
C GLN A 94 7.48 -15.32 -5.49
N TYR A 95 6.47 -15.79 -6.21
CA TYR A 95 5.10 -15.73 -5.71
C TYR A 95 4.25 -16.80 -6.38
N ARG A 96 3.44 -17.47 -5.58
CA ARG A 96 2.56 -18.52 -6.10
C ARG A 96 1.11 -18.24 -5.69
N SER A 97 0.21 -18.37 -6.64
CA SER A 97 -1.22 -18.31 -6.38
C SER A 97 -1.93 -19.16 -7.42
N PHE A 98 -3.21 -19.41 -7.19
CA PHE A 98 -4.02 -20.19 -8.12
C PHE A 98 -4.62 -19.34 -9.24
N GLY A 99 -4.35 -18.04 -9.27
CA GLY A 99 -4.80 -17.18 -10.35
C GLY A 99 -5.42 -15.87 -9.87
N VAL A 100 -6.04 -15.17 -10.82
CA VAL A 100 -6.53 -13.82 -10.60
C VAL A 100 -7.56 -13.74 -9.48
N GLU A 101 -8.46 -14.72 -9.38
CA GLU A 101 -9.49 -14.64 -8.35
C GLU A 101 -8.92 -14.75 -6.94
N GLU A 102 -7.94 -15.62 -6.76
CA GLU A 102 -7.26 -15.71 -5.48
C GLU A 102 -6.49 -14.43 -5.18
N ASP A 103 -5.83 -13.88 -6.19
CA ASP A 103 -5.06 -12.65 -6.03
C ASP A 103 -5.95 -11.47 -5.69
N ARG A 104 -7.11 -11.40 -6.33
CA ARG A 104 -8.07 -10.33 -6.05
C ARG A 104 -8.56 -10.41 -4.62
N GLU A 105 -8.87 -11.62 -4.16
CA GLU A 105 -9.32 -11.82 -2.79
C GLU A 105 -8.22 -11.49 -1.79
N SER A 106 -7.00 -11.95 -2.05
CA SER A 106 -5.87 -11.68 -1.18
C SER A 106 -5.56 -10.19 -1.10
N LEU A 107 -5.55 -9.52 -2.24
CA LEU A 107 -5.27 -8.10 -2.26
C LEU A 107 -6.35 -7.30 -1.54
N ASN A 108 -7.62 -7.67 -1.72
CA ASN A 108 -8.70 -6.99 -1.02
C ASN A 108 -8.55 -7.13 0.50
N LYS A 109 -8.15 -8.29 0.97
CA LYS A 109 -7.92 -8.50 2.41
C LYS A 109 -6.76 -7.65 2.91
N LEU A 110 -5.69 -7.57 2.14
CA LEU A 110 -4.55 -6.73 2.50
C LEU A 110 -4.96 -5.25 2.54
N LEU A 111 -5.71 -4.80 1.55
CA LEU A 111 -6.16 -3.42 1.50
C LEU A 111 -7.10 -3.11 2.66
N ASP A 112 -7.96 -4.06 3.03
CA ASP A 112 -8.81 -3.88 4.20
C ASP A 112 -7.97 -3.67 5.44
N TRP A 113 -6.92 -4.46 5.59
CA TRP A 113 -6.04 -4.35 6.74
C TRP A 113 -5.22 -3.07 6.72
N TRP A 114 -4.64 -2.75 5.56
CA TRP A 114 -3.76 -1.59 5.42
C TRP A 114 -4.48 -0.26 5.56
N THR A 115 -5.79 -0.23 5.34
CA THR A 115 -6.57 0.99 5.45
C THR A 115 -7.25 1.16 6.79
N GLN A 116 -7.09 0.19 7.69
CA GLN A 116 -7.61 0.33 9.05
C GLN A 116 -6.71 1.25 9.87
N PRO A 117 -7.27 1.97 10.84
CA PRO A 117 -6.46 2.81 11.69
C PRO A 117 -5.44 1.93 12.43
N PRO A 118 -4.16 2.31 12.40
CA PRO A 118 -3.16 1.57 13.15
C PRO A 118 -3.34 1.79 14.64
N TYR A 119 -2.63 1.01 15.43
CA TYR A 119 -2.70 1.09 16.87
C TYR A 119 -1.46 1.79 17.43
N ASP A 120 -1.49 2.10 18.72
CA ASP A 120 -0.39 2.72 19.44
C ASP A 120 -0.08 4.14 18.94
N HIS A 121 1.14 4.58 19.09
CA HIS A 121 1.53 5.92 18.72
C HIS A 121 1.43 6.20 17.21
N TYR A 122 1.51 5.16 16.41
CA TYR A 122 1.35 5.33 14.98
C TYR A 122 -0.11 5.73 14.67
N ASN A 123 -1.04 5.12 15.38
CA ASN A 123 -2.44 5.49 15.27
C ASN A 123 -2.66 6.94 15.71
N GLU A 124 -2.01 7.34 16.79
CA GLU A 124 -2.11 8.70 17.27
C GLU A 124 -1.57 9.68 16.24
N TRP A 125 -0.41 9.37 15.68
CA TRP A 125 0.18 10.23 14.65
C TRP A 125 -0.75 10.37 13.46
N LEU A 126 -1.32 9.27 13.03
CA LEU A 126 -2.21 9.28 11.88
C LEU A 126 -3.46 10.13 12.17
N SER A 127 -4.05 9.96 13.34
CA SER A 127 -5.21 10.72 13.75
C SER A 127 -4.92 12.21 13.85
N GLU A 128 -3.80 12.57 14.45
CA GLU A 128 -3.42 13.95 14.60
C GLU A 128 -3.16 14.61 13.25
N THR A 129 -2.52 13.91 12.35
CA THR A 129 -2.26 14.44 11.01
C THR A 129 -3.54 14.65 10.25
N TYR A 130 -4.45 13.69 10.34
CA TYR A 130 -5.74 13.79 9.68
C TYR A 130 -6.54 14.97 10.23
N ASP A 131 -6.57 15.12 11.56
CA ASP A 131 -7.27 16.22 12.20
C ASP A 131 -6.69 17.58 11.82
N ALA A 132 -5.37 17.66 11.70
CA ALA A 132 -4.73 18.90 11.31
C ALA A 132 -5.12 19.31 9.89
N LEU A 133 -5.18 18.34 8.97
CA LEU A 133 -5.62 18.60 7.61
C LEU A 133 -7.07 19.03 7.56
N LYS A 134 -7.90 18.40 8.38
CA LYS A 134 -9.31 18.73 8.45
C LYS A 134 -9.53 20.15 8.99
N LYS A 135 -8.78 20.53 10.01
CA LYS A 135 -8.86 21.87 10.57
C LYS A 135 -8.42 22.92 9.57
N ALA A 136 -7.34 22.67 8.86
CA ALA A 136 -6.87 23.59 7.84
C ALA A 136 -7.92 23.78 6.75
N LYS A 137 -8.56 22.69 6.35
CA LYS A 137 -9.61 22.73 5.35
C LYS A 137 -10.82 23.53 5.83
N ASN A 138 -11.17 23.39 7.10
CA ASN A 138 -12.32 24.09 7.66
C ASN A 138 -12.10 25.60 7.83
N LYS A 139 -10.87 26.02 7.89
CA LYS A 139 -10.55 27.44 8.01
C LYS A 139 -10.65 28.18 6.70
N LEU A 140 -10.72 27.46 5.62
CA LEU A 140 -10.85 28.06 4.32
C LEU A 140 -12.31 28.36 4.00
#